data_cbc6e2eab21500661cde3331657bfc2c
#
_entry.id   cbc6e2eab21500661cde3331657bfc2c
#
_cell.length_a   1.000
_cell.length_b   1.000
_cell.length_c   1.000
_cell.angle_alpha   90.00
_cell.angle_beta   90.00
_cell.angle_gamma   90.00
#
_symmetry.space_group_name_H-M   'P 1'
#
loop_
_entity.id
_entity.type
_entity.pdbx_description
1 polymer ?
#
loop_
_entity_poly.entity_id
_entity_poly.type
_entity_poly.pdbx_seq_one_letter_code
_entity_poly.pdbx_strand_id
1 'polypeptide(L)'
;MSRLLSLDEGTTLIRYERKVIESFFREKQLEDLPERLSDTLLEPRGVFVTLKKRESIKRTEWNLRGCIGHLQPSPNSHQKPLSLIEATRRAALGSAFDDPRFPPVQEKEFNSILIEISVLTQPEEIIIEDRTKLSQHVIIGKDGLIVHGKGWHQGL
;
A
#
# COMPACT_ATOMS: atom_id res chain seq x y z
N MET A 1 -8.39 -6.54 18.39
CA MET A 1 -8.45 -5.26 17.63
C MET A 1 -7.04 -4.90 17.20
N SER A 2 -6.77 -4.76 15.91
CA SER A 2 -5.46 -4.29 15.46
C SER A 2 -5.26 -2.84 15.90
N ARG A 3 -4.12 -2.54 16.53
CA ARG A 3 -3.76 -1.20 16.99
C ARG A 3 -3.61 -0.26 15.78
N LEU A 4 -4.09 0.96 15.90
CA LEU A 4 -3.82 2.02 14.94
C LEU A 4 -2.33 2.41 15.01
N LEU A 5 -1.77 2.81 13.88
CA LEU A 5 -0.42 3.37 13.83
C LEU A 5 -0.36 4.69 14.60
N SER A 6 0.71 4.88 15.35
CA SER A 6 1.07 6.19 15.88
C SER A 6 1.60 7.09 14.75
N LEU A 7 1.65 8.39 15.01
CA LEU A 7 2.22 9.36 14.06
C LEU A 7 3.70 9.05 13.75
N ASP A 8 4.46 8.61 14.75
CA ASP A 8 5.87 8.25 14.59
C ASP A 8 6.04 6.99 13.74
N GLU A 9 5.19 5.98 13.93
CA GLU A 9 5.19 4.77 13.10
C GLU A 9 4.84 5.10 11.64
N GLY A 10 3.82 5.92 11.41
CA GLY A 10 3.47 6.40 10.07
C GLY A 10 4.58 7.21 9.42
N THR A 11 5.23 8.08 10.17
CA THR A 11 6.39 8.86 9.70
C THR A 11 7.57 7.94 9.35
N THR A 12 7.81 6.92 10.15
CA THR A 12 8.86 5.92 9.90
C THR A 12 8.61 5.17 8.60
N LEU A 13 7.37 4.71 8.36
CA LEU A 13 7.00 4.05 7.10
C LEU A 13 7.27 4.96 5.90
N ILE A 14 6.73 6.18 5.88
CA ILE A 14 6.88 7.09 4.73
C ILE A 14 8.35 7.41 4.45
N ARG A 15 9.15 7.66 5.49
CA ARG A 15 10.58 7.93 5.33
C ARG A 15 11.35 6.72 4.81
N TYR A 16 11.02 5.54 5.30
CA TYR A 16 11.62 4.31 4.84
C TYR A 16 11.29 4.04 3.37
N GLU A 17 10.02 4.16 2.97
CA GLU A 17 9.60 3.95 1.59
C GLU A 17 10.27 4.92 0.61
N ARG A 18 10.45 6.17 1.02
CA ARG A 18 11.19 7.13 0.20
C ARG A 18 12.63 6.67 -0.03
N LYS A 19 13.31 6.21 1.02
CA LYS A 19 14.67 5.65 0.91
C LYS A 19 14.71 4.41 0.02
N VAL A 20 13.75 3.50 0.17
CA VAL A 20 13.66 2.27 -0.65
C VAL A 20 13.61 2.60 -2.14
N ILE A 21 12.75 3.56 -2.55
CA ILE A 21 12.66 3.96 -3.94
C ILE A 21 13.94 4.69 -4.39
N GLU A 22 14.52 5.56 -3.57
CA GLU A 22 15.77 6.27 -3.86
C GLU A 22 16.95 5.32 -4.06
N SER A 23 17.12 4.35 -3.15
CA SER A 23 18.19 3.33 -3.25
C SER A 23 18.06 2.49 -4.52
N PHE A 24 16.82 2.18 -4.91
CA PHE A 24 16.56 1.40 -6.12
C PHE A 24 16.96 2.15 -7.41
N PHE A 25 16.86 3.47 -7.45
CA PHE A 25 17.38 4.24 -8.60
C PHE A 25 18.89 4.09 -8.77
N ARG A 26 19.63 4.07 -7.66
CA ARG A 26 21.10 4.11 -7.66
C ARG A 26 21.72 2.73 -7.79
N GLU A 27 21.28 1.80 -6.97
CA GLU A 27 21.98 0.54 -6.74
C GLU A 27 21.23 -0.68 -7.25
N LYS A 28 19.96 -0.54 -7.61
CA LYS A 28 19.06 -1.66 -7.92
C LYS A 28 18.99 -2.70 -6.78
N GLN A 29 19.35 -2.28 -5.58
CA GLN A 29 19.33 -3.11 -4.38
C GLN A 29 18.19 -2.70 -3.47
N LEU A 30 17.74 -3.65 -2.66
CA LEU A 30 16.75 -3.38 -1.64
C LEU A 30 17.42 -2.71 -0.45
N GLU A 31 16.85 -1.60 0.00
CA GLU A 31 17.23 -0.97 1.27
C GLU A 31 16.98 -1.95 2.43
N ASP A 32 17.92 -2.02 3.36
CA ASP A 32 17.76 -2.81 4.57
C ASP A 32 16.63 -2.30 5.45
N LEU A 33 16.02 -3.21 6.21
CA LEU A 33 15.01 -2.80 7.19
C LEU A 33 15.65 -1.94 8.28
N PRO A 34 14.92 -0.94 8.81
CA PRO A 34 15.41 -0.15 9.94
C PRO A 34 15.77 -1.04 11.13
N GLU A 35 16.87 -0.73 11.82
CA GLU A 35 17.37 -1.53 12.95
C GLU A 35 16.37 -1.62 14.12
N ARG A 36 15.55 -0.58 14.30
CA ARG A 36 14.54 -0.51 15.37
C ARG A 36 13.16 -0.34 14.77
N LEU A 37 12.36 -1.37 14.93
CA LEU A 37 10.95 -1.38 14.50
C LEU A 37 10.07 -1.66 15.72
N SER A 38 8.92 -0.98 15.77
CA SER A 38 7.88 -1.32 16.74
C SER A 38 7.20 -2.64 16.36
N ASP A 39 6.61 -3.30 17.35
CA ASP A 39 5.85 -4.54 17.13
C ASP A 39 4.74 -4.33 16.10
N THR A 40 4.11 -3.14 16.08
CA THR A 40 3.07 -2.78 15.11
C THR A 40 3.55 -2.83 13.67
N LEU A 41 4.79 -2.42 13.40
CA LEU A 41 5.39 -2.46 12.06
C LEU A 41 5.81 -3.88 11.65
N LEU A 42 5.96 -4.77 12.62
CA LEU A 42 6.26 -6.19 12.41
C LEU A 42 5.00 -7.05 12.29
N GLU A 43 3.83 -6.54 12.68
CA GLU A 43 2.55 -7.24 12.49
C GLU A 43 2.23 -7.42 11.00
N PRO A 44 1.67 -8.59 10.61
CA PRO A 44 1.17 -8.78 9.26
C PRO A 44 -0.06 -7.91 8.99
N ARG A 45 0.04 -7.01 8.00
CA ARG A 45 -1.08 -6.15 7.56
C ARG A 45 -1.07 -5.97 6.05
N GLY A 46 -2.26 -5.84 5.47
CA GLY A 46 -2.39 -5.39 4.10
C GLY A 46 -2.10 -3.89 3.99
N VAL A 47 -1.64 -3.47 2.82
CA VAL A 47 -1.25 -2.09 2.56
C VAL A 47 -1.44 -1.73 1.09
N PHE A 48 -1.76 -0.47 0.81
CA PHE A 48 -1.58 0.14 -0.51
C PHE A 48 -0.58 1.28 -0.40
N VAL A 49 0.32 1.35 -1.36
CA VAL A 49 1.20 2.52 -1.55
C VAL A 49 0.77 3.23 -2.82
N THR A 50 0.41 4.49 -2.67
CA THR A 50 -0.03 5.36 -3.75
C THR A 50 0.98 6.46 -3.98
N LEU A 51 1.46 6.57 -5.20
CA LEU A 51 2.30 7.67 -5.63
C LEU A 51 1.45 8.69 -6.36
N LYS A 52 1.56 9.96 -5.97
CA LYS A 52 0.85 11.07 -6.59
C LYS A 52 1.86 12.10 -7.07
N LYS A 53 1.62 12.68 -8.24
CA LYS A 53 2.49 13.70 -8.82
C LYS A 53 1.69 14.95 -9.14
N ARG A 54 2.29 16.10 -8.90
CA ARG A 54 1.76 17.39 -9.30
C ARG A 54 2.40 17.82 -10.61
N GLU A 55 1.60 18.14 -11.63
CA GLU A 55 2.10 18.52 -12.95
C GLU A 55 2.86 19.85 -12.94
N SER A 56 2.48 20.77 -12.07
CA SER A 56 3.20 22.03 -11.88
C SER A 56 2.93 22.59 -10.48
N ILE A 57 3.82 23.49 -10.02
CA ILE A 57 3.67 24.20 -8.73
C ILE A 57 2.38 25.04 -8.69
N LYS A 58 1.89 25.49 -9.85
CA LYS A 58 0.66 26.30 -9.97
C LYS A 58 -0.63 25.49 -9.86
N ARG A 59 -0.58 24.16 -10.02
CA ARG A 59 -1.75 23.28 -9.87
C ARG A 59 -1.79 22.72 -8.46
N THR A 60 -2.94 22.80 -7.81
CA THR A 60 -3.18 22.24 -6.47
C THR A 60 -3.53 20.75 -6.49
N GLU A 61 -3.86 20.23 -7.66
CA GLU A 61 -4.31 18.85 -7.83
C GLU A 61 -3.12 17.88 -7.94
N TRP A 62 -3.24 16.77 -7.24
CA TRP A 62 -2.32 15.66 -7.28
C TRP A 62 -2.89 14.54 -8.15
N ASN A 63 -2.19 14.19 -9.22
CA ASN A 63 -2.61 13.11 -10.11
C ASN A 63 -1.97 11.79 -9.69
N LEU A 64 -2.71 10.70 -9.87
CA LEU A 64 -2.18 9.36 -9.65
C LEU A 64 -0.95 9.13 -10.54
N ARG A 65 0.12 8.57 -9.97
CA ARG A 65 1.38 8.25 -10.67
C ARG A 65 1.76 6.78 -10.53
N GLY A 66 1.20 6.07 -9.57
CA GLY A 66 1.34 4.65 -9.32
C GLY A 66 0.56 4.26 -8.07
N CYS A 67 0.04 3.03 -8.04
CA CYS A 67 -0.65 2.51 -6.87
C CYS A 67 -0.64 0.98 -6.92
N ILE A 68 0.06 0.36 -5.98
CA ILE A 68 0.07 -1.11 -5.82
C ILE A 68 -0.27 -1.45 -4.39
N GLY A 69 -1.09 -2.47 -4.22
CA GLY A 69 -1.43 -3.05 -2.93
C GLY A 69 -0.71 -4.36 -2.69
N HIS A 70 -0.42 -4.64 -1.43
CA HIS A 70 -0.03 -5.96 -0.96
C HIS A 70 -1.03 -6.41 0.10
N LEU A 71 -1.94 -7.28 -0.30
CA LEU A 71 -2.92 -7.87 0.61
C LEU A 71 -2.28 -9.05 1.35
N GLN A 72 -2.71 -9.29 2.58
CA GLN A 72 -2.28 -10.50 3.30
C GLN A 72 -2.84 -11.76 2.62
N PRO A 73 -2.06 -12.84 2.60
CA PRO A 73 -2.54 -14.10 2.05
C PRO A 73 -3.75 -14.60 2.86
N SER A 74 -4.65 -15.30 2.17
CA SER A 74 -5.79 -15.98 2.82
C SER A 74 -5.28 -16.92 3.93
N PRO A 75 -6.02 -17.11 5.03
CA PRO A 75 -5.67 -18.05 6.09
C PRO A 75 -5.36 -19.47 5.62
N ASN A 76 -5.95 -19.87 4.47
CA ASN A 76 -5.73 -21.18 3.86
C ASN A 76 -4.60 -21.20 2.82
N SER A 77 -3.87 -20.12 2.67
CA SER A 77 -2.74 -20.01 1.75
C SER A 77 -1.49 -20.61 2.38
N HIS A 78 -0.65 -21.25 1.56
CA HIS A 78 0.69 -21.67 1.97
C HIS A 78 1.71 -20.52 1.96
N GLN A 79 1.31 -19.32 1.55
CA GLN A 79 2.18 -18.15 1.53
C GLN A 79 2.35 -17.59 2.94
N LYS A 80 3.61 -17.28 3.30
CA LYS A 80 3.90 -16.62 4.57
C LYS A 80 3.43 -15.16 4.53
N PRO A 81 2.67 -14.72 5.54
CA PRO A 81 2.33 -13.30 5.67
C PRO A 81 3.58 -12.43 5.79
N LEU A 82 3.57 -11.27 5.16
CA LEU A 82 4.61 -10.26 5.33
C LEU A 82 4.28 -9.34 6.49
N SER A 83 5.29 -8.90 7.22
CA SER A 83 5.15 -7.78 8.15
C SER A 83 4.72 -6.51 7.42
N LEU A 84 4.11 -5.56 8.14
CA LEU A 84 3.66 -4.30 7.54
C LEU A 84 4.80 -3.59 6.80
N ILE A 85 5.98 -3.49 7.43
CA ILE A 85 7.13 -2.82 6.82
C ILE A 85 7.59 -3.52 5.52
N GLU A 86 7.61 -4.86 5.48
CA GLU A 86 7.97 -5.62 4.28
C GLU A 86 6.91 -5.52 3.18
N ALA A 87 5.63 -5.58 3.56
CA ALA A 87 4.51 -5.41 2.63
C ALA A 87 4.54 -4.02 1.99
N THR A 88 4.81 -2.98 2.81
CA THR A 88 4.91 -1.60 2.35
C THR A 88 6.11 -1.43 1.40
N ARG A 89 7.28 -1.98 1.73
CA ARG A 89 8.46 -1.98 0.85
C ARG A 89 8.15 -2.58 -0.53
N ARG A 90 7.48 -3.73 -0.58
CA ARG A 90 7.09 -4.35 -1.86
C ARG A 90 6.09 -3.51 -2.64
N ALA A 91 5.08 -2.98 -1.96
CA ALA A 91 4.07 -2.14 -2.57
C ALA A 91 4.66 -0.82 -3.11
N ALA A 92 5.63 -0.22 -2.41
CA ALA A 92 6.32 1.00 -2.86
C ALA A 92 7.11 0.78 -4.14
N LEU A 93 7.92 -0.29 -4.20
CA LEU A 93 8.65 -0.65 -5.41
C LEU A 93 7.71 -1.00 -6.55
N GLY A 94 6.66 -1.78 -6.28
CA GLY A 94 5.63 -2.09 -7.26
C GLY A 94 4.97 -0.83 -7.82
N SER A 95 4.61 0.12 -6.95
CA SER A 95 3.98 1.38 -7.37
C SER A 95 4.90 2.26 -8.19
N ALA A 96 6.20 2.23 -7.90
CA ALA A 96 7.18 3.05 -8.60
C ALA A 96 7.62 2.44 -9.94
N PHE A 97 7.73 1.12 -10.04
CA PHE A 97 8.42 0.49 -11.15
C PHE A 97 7.62 -0.57 -11.91
N ASP A 98 6.59 -1.15 -11.28
CA ASP A 98 5.86 -2.31 -11.83
C ASP A 98 4.35 -2.08 -12.00
N ASP A 99 3.85 -0.85 -11.78
CA ASP A 99 2.45 -0.52 -12.06
C ASP A 99 2.21 -0.47 -13.58
N PRO A 100 1.43 -1.40 -14.16
CA PRO A 100 1.30 -1.51 -15.62
C PRO A 100 0.58 -0.33 -16.28
N ARG A 101 -0.03 0.56 -15.50
CA ARG A 101 -0.74 1.75 -15.99
C ARG A 101 0.21 2.90 -16.29
N PHE A 102 1.45 2.85 -15.78
CA PHE A 102 2.41 3.94 -15.84
C PHE A 102 3.80 3.43 -16.24
N PRO A 103 4.61 4.24 -16.93
CA PRO A 103 6.01 3.94 -17.08
C PRO A 103 6.73 4.00 -15.72
N PRO A 104 7.84 3.26 -15.53
CA PRO A 104 8.63 3.33 -14.31
C PRO A 104 8.98 4.77 -13.91
N VAL A 105 8.88 5.07 -12.61
CA VAL A 105 9.23 6.37 -12.07
C VAL A 105 10.71 6.67 -12.36
N GLN A 106 11.01 7.89 -12.79
CA GLN A 106 12.37 8.34 -13.05
C GLN A 106 12.89 9.16 -11.87
N GLU A 107 14.19 9.05 -11.57
CA GLU A 107 14.83 9.77 -10.48
C GLU A 107 14.58 11.28 -10.53
N LYS A 108 14.66 11.89 -11.72
CA LYS A 108 14.43 13.33 -11.91
C LYS A 108 13.03 13.82 -11.51
N GLU A 109 12.01 12.95 -11.51
CA GLU A 109 10.64 13.34 -11.12
C GLU A 109 10.34 13.00 -9.65
N PHE A 110 11.15 12.21 -8.99
CA PHE A 110 10.84 11.66 -7.67
C PHE A 110 10.67 12.73 -6.59
N ASN A 111 11.40 13.84 -6.66
CA ASN A 111 11.23 14.97 -5.74
C ASN A 111 9.87 15.65 -5.83
N SER A 112 9.13 15.46 -6.94
CA SER A 112 7.76 15.99 -7.13
C SER A 112 6.67 14.96 -6.81
N ILE A 113 7.05 13.79 -6.27
CA ILE A 113 6.12 12.72 -5.91
C ILE A 113 5.79 12.77 -4.43
N LEU A 114 4.49 12.74 -4.14
CA LEU A 114 3.93 12.47 -2.83
C LEU A 114 3.72 10.97 -2.66
N ILE A 115 4.10 10.43 -1.51
CA ILE A 115 3.84 9.04 -1.12
C ILE A 115 2.71 9.03 -0.11
N GLU A 116 1.69 8.23 -0.37
CA GLU A 116 0.58 7.97 0.54
C GLU A 116 0.53 6.47 0.84
N ILE A 117 0.38 6.12 2.11
CA ILE A 117 0.31 4.73 2.56
C ILE A 117 -1.02 4.49 3.25
N SER A 118 -1.81 3.58 2.71
CA SER A 118 -3.07 3.13 3.31
C SER A 118 -2.85 1.77 3.96
N VAL A 119 -2.82 1.73 5.29
CA VAL A 119 -2.69 0.49 6.06
C VAL A 119 -4.07 -0.09 6.34
N LEU A 120 -4.28 -1.32 5.92
CA LEU A 120 -5.56 -1.99 6.04
C LEU A 120 -5.73 -2.65 7.42
N THR A 121 -6.96 -2.71 7.89
CA THR A 121 -7.36 -3.59 8.98
C THR A 121 -7.40 -5.05 8.49
N GLN A 122 -7.58 -5.99 9.42
CA GLN A 122 -7.84 -7.38 9.03
C GLN A 122 -9.16 -7.44 8.24
N PRO A 123 -9.18 -8.18 7.11
CA PRO A 123 -10.41 -8.34 6.34
C PRO A 123 -11.48 -9.07 7.17
N GLU A 124 -12.70 -8.57 7.09
CA GLU A 124 -13.88 -9.20 7.68
C GLU A 124 -14.78 -9.70 6.54
N GLU A 125 -15.24 -10.95 6.64
CA GLU A 125 -16.13 -11.50 5.63
C GLU A 125 -17.53 -10.90 5.76
N ILE A 126 -18.05 -10.38 4.65
CA ILE A 126 -19.43 -9.88 4.57
C ILE A 126 -20.32 -11.03 4.07
N ILE A 127 -21.06 -11.65 4.99
CA ILE A 127 -22.02 -12.71 4.66
C ILE A 127 -23.39 -12.06 4.45
N ILE A 128 -23.85 -12.03 3.21
CA ILE A 128 -25.16 -11.48 2.83
C ILE A 128 -25.89 -12.45 1.89
N GLU A 129 -27.18 -12.68 2.16
CA GLU A 129 -28.05 -13.46 1.27
C GLU A 129 -28.46 -12.64 0.04
N ASP A 130 -28.73 -11.37 0.22
CA ASP A 130 -29.18 -10.43 -0.79
C ASP A 130 -28.07 -9.42 -1.14
N ARG A 131 -27.42 -9.63 -2.28
CA ARG A 131 -26.30 -8.78 -2.76
C ARG A 131 -26.69 -7.32 -2.99
N THR A 132 -27.98 -7.01 -3.18
CA THR A 132 -28.45 -5.64 -3.36
C THR A 132 -28.28 -4.81 -2.08
N LYS A 133 -28.12 -5.47 -0.93
CA LYS A 133 -27.91 -4.84 0.38
C LYS A 133 -26.42 -4.61 0.73
N LEU A 134 -25.49 -4.98 -0.16
CA LEU A 134 -24.05 -4.83 0.10
C LEU A 134 -23.67 -3.40 0.50
N SER A 135 -24.27 -2.40 -0.12
CA SER A 135 -24.03 -0.98 0.19
C SER A 135 -24.36 -0.59 1.63
N GLN A 136 -25.17 -1.37 2.35
CA GLN A 136 -25.48 -1.12 3.77
C GLN A 136 -24.37 -1.61 4.71
N HIS A 137 -23.47 -2.45 4.21
CA HIS A 137 -22.37 -3.03 4.97
C HIS A 137 -21.01 -2.36 4.69
N VAL A 138 -20.97 -1.41 3.75
CA VAL A 138 -19.73 -0.73 3.32
C VAL A 138 -19.86 0.77 3.55
N ILE A 139 -18.93 1.36 4.28
CA ILE A 139 -18.88 2.80 4.54
C ILE A 139 -17.91 3.43 3.55
N ILE A 140 -18.45 4.17 2.58
CA ILE A 140 -17.65 4.88 1.57
C ILE A 140 -16.71 5.88 2.25
N GLY A 141 -15.44 5.87 1.83
CA GLY A 141 -14.38 6.72 2.39
C GLY A 141 -13.72 6.17 3.66
N LYS A 142 -14.18 5.02 4.16
CA LYS A 142 -13.60 4.33 5.32
C LYS A 142 -13.20 2.89 4.98
N ASP A 143 -14.07 2.16 4.34
CA ASP A 143 -13.88 0.73 4.09
C ASP A 143 -13.34 0.49 2.68
N GLY A 144 -12.43 -0.48 2.55
CA GLY A 144 -12.04 -1.10 1.29
C GLY A 144 -12.81 -2.41 1.10
N LEU A 145 -13.18 -2.74 -0.12
CA LEU A 145 -13.89 -3.97 -0.44
C LEU A 145 -12.98 -4.94 -1.20
N ILE A 146 -12.89 -6.18 -0.73
CA ILE A 146 -12.22 -7.26 -1.44
C ILE A 146 -13.28 -8.20 -2.00
N VAL A 147 -13.29 -8.36 -3.33
CA VAL A 147 -14.23 -9.26 -4.02
C VAL A 147 -13.48 -10.49 -4.49
N HIS A 148 -13.97 -11.66 -4.11
CA HIS A 148 -13.47 -12.94 -4.58
C HIS A 148 -14.46 -13.55 -5.57
N GLY A 149 -13.97 -13.91 -6.76
CA GLY A 149 -14.73 -14.64 -7.78
C GLY A 149 -14.02 -15.91 -8.20
N LYS A 150 -14.70 -16.79 -8.92
CA LYS A 150 -14.07 -18.00 -9.47
C LYS A 150 -12.95 -17.60 -10.44
N GLY A 151 -11.70 -17.74 -10.00
CA GLY A 151 -10.49 -17.50 -10.81
C GLY A 151 -9.97 -16.07 -10.86
N TRP A 152 -10.52 -15.13 -10.07
CA TRP A 152 -10.01 -13.75 -9.99
C TRP A 152 -10.23 -13.13 -8.62
N HIS A 153 -9.34 -12.17 -8.28
CA HIS A 153 -9.42 -11.35 -7.07
C HIS A 153 -9.24 -9.89 -7.48
N GLN A 154 -10.06 -9.02 -6.95
CA GLN A 154 -9.93 -7.59 -7.16
C GLN A 154 -10.24 -6.85 -5.86
N GLY A 155 -9.33 -5.95 -5.46
CA GLY A 155 -9.56 -4.99 -4.37
C GLY A 155 -10.02 -3.64 -4.95
N LEU A 156 -10.96 -3.01 -4.28
CA LEU A 156 -11.49 -1.67 -4.57
C LEU A 156 -11.33 -0.79 -3.33
#